data_df2f5d148bf51efbf720be19bedaf6bb
#
_entry.id   df2f5d148bf51efbf720be19bedaf6bb
#
_cell.length_a   1.000
_cell.length_b   1.000
_cell.length_c   1.000
_cell.angle_alpha   90.00
_cell.angle_beta   90.00
_cell.angle_gamma   90.00
#
_symmetry.space_group_name_H-M   'P 1'
#
loop_
_entity.id
_entity.type
_entity.pdbx_description
1 polymer ?
#
loop_
_entity_poly.entity_id
_entity_poly.type
_entity_poly.pdbx_seq_one_letter_code
_entity_poly.pdbx_strand_id
1 'polypeptide(L)'
;MIGFTSLKRILLASVTFGLAAHALAAPLTLDVYNPGTEAIFPVSSVLVSGEKDAVLVDAQFGKSQAEQVVQKIRTSGKQLTTIYISHGDPDYYFGLDTLTAAFPKARVLASQATVDHITQTVDAKLAFWGPKMGADVPAKTIVPQVLKGDSLMLEGHKLQVIGLDGRQPDRSFVWIPSIKAVVGGVVVAQNIHVWMADTQTPQSHADWLATLQSIETLKPQTLVPGHYLGERTRSLAAVQFTADYIRAFDEETAKAKDSVALIAAMKKRYPTLGEESSLELSAKVAKGEMQW
;
A
#
# COMPACT_ATOMS: atom_id res chain seq x y z
N MET A 1 -20.23 -2.55 -92.76
CA MET A 1 -19.42 -1.80 -91.81
C MET A 1 -19.96 -2.07 -90.41
N ILE A 2 -19.27 -2.86 -89.64
CA ILE A 2 -19.73 -3.40 -88.35
C ILE A 2 -19.01 -2.59 -87.28
N GLY A 3 -19.77 -1.82 -86.49
CA GLY A 3 -19.23 -1.02 -85.38
C GLY A 3 -19.15 -1.83 -84.07
N PHE A 4 -17.93 -1.95 -83.55
CA PHE A 4 -17.66 -2.58 -82.23
C PHE A 4 -17.86 -1.53 -81.12
N THR A 5 -18.86 -1.76 -80.25
CA THR A 5 -19.03 -1.00 -79.02
C THR A 5 -18.24 -1.68 -77.88
N SER A 6 -17.23 -1.00 -77.37
CA SER A 6 -16.38 -1.44 -76.22
C SER A 6 -17.09 -1.17 -74.89
N LEU A 7 -17.38 -2.20 -74.18
CA LEU A 7 -17.98 -2.14 -72.82
C LEU A 7 -16.82 -2.01 -71.78
N LYS A 8 -16.64 -0.81 -71.16
CA LYS A 8 -15.72 -0.59 -70.07
C LYS A 8 -16.33 -1.14 -68.79
N ARG A 9 -15.74 -2.21 -68.24
CA ARG A 9 -16.08 -2.73 -66.90
C ARG A 9 -15.39 -1.83 -65.87
N ILE A 10 -16.19 -1.14 -65.04
CA ILE A 10 -15.72 -0.41 -63.86
C ILE A 10 -15.66 -1.40 -62.71
N LEU A 11 -14.44 -1.70 -62.24
CA LEU A 11 -14.24 -2.47 -60.99
C LEU A 11 -14.41 -1.51 -59.82
N LEU A 12 -15.50 -1.68 -59.04
CA LEU A 12 -15.66 -1.01 -57.74
C LEU A 12 -14.85 -1.79 -56.71
N ALA A 13 -13.73 -1.24 -56.26
CA ALA A 13 -13.00 -1.76 -55.12
C ALA A 13 -13.69 -1.31 -53.80
N SER A 14 -14.35 -2.22 -53.15
CA SER A 14 -14.94 -1.99 -51.81
C SER A 14 -13.82 -1.98 -50.78
N VAL A 15 -13.44 -0.82 -50.27
CA VAL A 15 -12.53 -0.67 -49.13
C VAL A 15 -13.36 -0.88 -47.87
N THR A 16 -13.27 -2.05 -47.27
CA THR A 16 -13.84 -2.33 -45.95
C THR A 16 -12.91 -1.71 -44.88
N PHE A 17 -13.29 -0.56 -44.34
CA PHE A 17 -12.68 -0.02 -43.13
C PHE A 17 -13.07 -0.92 -41.97
N GLY A 18 -12.16 -1.80 -41.52
CA GLY A 18 -12.30 -2.54 -40.29
C GLY A 18 -12.19 -1.57 -39.08
N LEU A 19 -13.32 -1.21 -38.50
CA LEU A 19 -13.35 -0.56 -37.22
C LEU A 19 -12.77 -1.55 -36.19
N ALA A 20 -11.51 -1.40 -35.82
CA ALA A 20 -10.94 -2.06 -34.64
C ALA A 20 -11.68 -1.52 -33.41
N ALA A 21 -12.67 -2.28 -32.94
CA ALA A 21 -13.28 -2.03 -31.62
C ALA A 21 -12.15 -2.17 -30.59
N HIS A 22 -11.66 -1.06 -30.08
CA HIS A 22 -10.85 -1.07 -28.88
C HIS A 22 -11.74 -1.54 -27.74
N ALA A 23 -11.62 -2.81 -27.36
CA ALA A 23 -12.26 -3.32 -26.17
C ALA A 23 -11.72 -2.49 -25.00
N LEU A 24 -12.55 -1.65 -24.42
CA LEU A 24 -12.22 -0.95 -23.18
C LEU A 24 -11.98 -2.03 -22.11
N ALA A 25 -10.80 -2.00 -21.49
CA ALA A 25 -10.51 -2.91 -20.38
C ALA A 25 -11.58 -2.76 -19.31
N ALA A 26 -12.04 -3.88 -18.74
CA ALA A 26 -13.03 -3.85 -17.66
C ALA A 26 -12.50 -3.05 -16.46
N PRO A 27 -13.34 -2.29 -15.75
CA PRO A 27 -12.89 -1.49 -14.63
C PRO A 27 -12.32 -2.37 -13.53
N LEU A 28 -11.19 -1.95 -12.93
CA LEU A 28 -10.60 -2.64 -11.79
C LEU A 28 -11.49 -2.50 -10.54
N THR A 29 -11.48 -3.53 -9.70
CA THR A 29 -12.15 -3.53 -8.39
C THR A 29 -11.15 -3.66 -7.26
N LEU A 30 -11.50 -3.16 -6.07
CA LEU A 30 -10.69 -3.23 -4.86
C LEU A 30 -11.43 -4.07 -3.81
N ASP A 31 -10.78 -5.10 -3.30
CA ASP A 31 -11.20 -5.83 -2.12
C ASP A 31 -10.16 -5.67 -1.01
N VAL A 32 -10.56 -5.05 0.09
CA VAL A 32 -9.65 -4.67 1.19
C VAL A 32 -9.82 -5.65 2.34
N TYR A 33 -8.69 -6.14 2.84
CA TYR A 33 -8.61 -6.83 4.10
C TYR A 33 -7.86 -5.96 5.11
N ASN A 34 -8.42 -5.83 6.31
CA ASN A 34 -7.79 -5.23 7.47
C ASN A 34 -8.23 -6.03 8.69
N PRO A 35 -7.33 -6.54 9.53
CA PRO A 35 -7.67 -7.39 10.66
C PRO A 35 -8.31 -6.62 11.84
N GLY A 36 -8.31 -5.29 11.79
CA GLY A 36 -8.80 -4.47 12.90
C GLY A 36 -8.00 -4.69 14.17
N THR A 37 -8.70 -4.79 15.30
CA THR A 37 -8.12 -4.99 16.64
C THR A 37 -7.70 -6.44 16.93
N GLU A 38 -7.88 -7.37 15.98
CA GLU A 38 -7.54 -8.79 16.17
C GLU A 38 -6.07 -9.09 15.85
N ALA A 39 -5.31 -8.11 15.37
CA ALA A 39 -3.88 -8.24 15.07
C ALA A 39 -3.05 -7.23 15.88
N ILE A 40 -1.74 -7.44 15.92
CA ILE A 40 -0.79 -6.49 16.54
C ILE A 40 -0.84 -5.13 15.82
N PHE A 41 -0.99 -5.15 14.48
CA PHE A 41 -1.15 -3.95 13.67
C PHE A 41 -2.34 -4.08 12.72
N PRO A 42 -3.22 -3.06 12.63
CA PRO A 42 -4.36 -3.05 11.71
C PRO A 42 -3.95 -2.64 10.29
N VAL A 43 -3.00 -3.40 9.69
CA VAL A 43 -2.47 -3.13 8.36
C VAL A 43 -3.44 -3.58 7.26
N SER A 44 -3.49 -2.83 6.17
CA SER A 44 -4.33 -3.14 5.02
C SER A 44 -3.61 -3.99 3.99
N SER A 45 -4.27 -5.05 3.51
CA SER A 45 -3.94 -5.69 2.22
C SER A 45 -5.04 -5.38 1.21
N VAL A 46 -4.66 -5.02 -0.01
CA VAL A 46 -5.62 -4.65 -1.05
C VAL A 46 -5.49 -5.56 -2.26
N LEU A 47 -6.52 -6.37 -2.53
CA LEU A 47 -6.62 -7.14 -3.76
C LEU A 47 -7.19 -6.24 -4.86
N VAL A 48 -6.37 -5.90 -5.83
CA VAL A 48 -6.76 -5.16 -7.04
C VAL A 48 -7.07 -6.19 -8.12
N SER A 49 -8.32 -6.28 -8.55
CA SER A 49 -8.79 -7.31 -9.48
C SER A 49 -9.24 -6.72 -10.80
N GLY A 50 -8.76 -7.32 -11.90
CA GLY A 50 -9.29 -7.14 -13.25
C GLY A 50 -10.36 -8.18 -13.58
N GLU A 51 -10.52 -8.50 -14.87
CA GLU A 51 -11.48 -9.52 -15.32
C GLU A 51 -11.03 -10.94 -14.95
N LYS A 52 -9.73 -11.25 -15.09
CA LYS A 52 -9.15 -12.60 -14.87
C LYS A 52 -8.06 -12.59 -13.81
N ASP A 53 -7.21 -11.57 -13.84
CA ASP A 53 -6.01 -11.47 -13.02
C ASP A 53 -6.19 -10.53 -11.84
N ALA A 54 -5.33 -10.68 -10.84
CA ALA A 54 -5.26 -9.79 -9.69
C ALA A 54 -3.81 -9.48 -9.27
N VAL A 55 -3.66 -8.32 -8.65
CA VAL A 55 -2.46 -7.88 -7.93
C VAL A 55 -2.84 -7.69 -6.47
N LEU A 56 -2.07 -8.27 -5.56
CA LEU A 56 -2.18 -7.99 -4.13
C LEU A 56 -1.19 -6.89 -3.76
N VAL A 57 -1.63 -5.89 -3.04
CA VAL A 57 -0.78 -4.87 -2.41
C VAL A 57 -0.74 -5.13 -0.93
N ASP A 58 0.46 -5.40 -0.40
CA ASP A 58 0.81 -5.74 0.97
C ASP A 58 0.29 -7.08 1.50
N ALA A 59 1.10 -7.73 2.38
CA ALA A 59 0.99 -9.16 2.65
C ALA A 59 0.58 -9.52 4.09
N GLN A 60 0.30 -8.55 4.96
CA GLN A 60 0.00 -8.73 6.38
C GLN A 60 1.21 -9.07 7.26
N PHE A 61 1.01 -8.91 8.58
CA PHE A 61 2.01 -9.17 9.60
C PHE A 61 2.07 -10.65 9.98
N GLY A 62 0.97 -11.21 10.43
CA GLY A 62 0.91 -12.55 10.96
C GLY A 62 0.45 -13.58 9.95
N LYS A 63 0.79 -14.84 10.24
CA LYS A 63 0.38 -16.00 9.45
C LYS A 63 -1.14 -16.10 9.35
N SER A 64 -1.87 -15.96 10.46
CA SER A 64 -3.33 -16.10 10.49
C SER A 64 -4.02 -15.03 9.63
N GLN A 65 -3.54 -13.79 9.64
CA GLN A 65 -4.06 -12.72 8.79
C GLN A 65 -3.75 -12.98 7.31
N ALA A 66 -2.55 -13.46 6.99
CA ALA A 66 -2.18 -13.85 5.63
C ALA A 66 -3.04 -15.01 5.11
N GLU A 67 -3.42 -15.98 5.97
CA GLU A 67 -4.37 -17.05 5.63
C GLU A 67 -5.75 -16.49 5.26
N GLN A 68 -6.24 -15.45 5.95
CA GLN A 68 -7.49 -14.76 5.57
C GLN A 68 -7.36 -14.09 4.19
N VAL A 69 -6.23 -13.47 3.89
CA VAL A 69 -5.96 -12.89 2.57
C VAL A 69 -5.92 -13.99 1.50
N VAL A 70 -5.30 -15.16 1.77
CA VAL A 70 -5.34 -16.32 0.87
C VAL A 70 -6.78 -16.73 0.55
N GLN A 71 -7.66 -16.81 1.57
CA GLN A 71 -9.07 -17.17 1.34
C GLN A 71 -9.79 -16.11 0.49
N LYS A 72 -9.56 -14.81 0.74
CA LYS A 72 -10.09 -13.73 -0.09
C LYS A 72 -9.69 -13.87 -1.54
N ILE A 73 -8.41 -14.10 -1.82
CA ILE A 73 -7.92 -14.27 -3.19
C ILE A 73 -8.58 -15.48 -3.86
N ARG A 74 -8.67 -16.62 -3.16
CA ARG A 74 -9.34 -17.83 -3.69
C ARG A 74 -10.82 -17.58 -3.99
N THR A 75 -11.53 -16.92 -3.07
CA THR A 75 -12.95 -16.58 -3.21
C THR A 75 -13.21 -15.62 -4.37
N SER A 76 -12.27 -14.72 -4.69
CA SER A 76 -12.37 -13.82 -5.85
C SER A 76 -12.42 -14.56 -7.18
N GLY A 77 -11.94 -15.80 -7.26
CA GLY A 77 -11.79 -16.58 -8.48
C GLY A 77 -10.74 -16.03 -9.45
N LYS A 78 -9.95 -15.02 -9.02
CA LYS A 78 -8.93 -14.38 -9.86
C LYS A 78 -7.59 -15.10 -9.76
N GLN A 79 -6.80 -15.02 -10.84
CA GLN A 79 -5.43 -15.49 -10.83
C GLN A 79 -4.53 -14.41 -10.21
N LEU A 80 -3.95 -14.66 -9.04
CA LEU A 80 -2.94 -13.78 -8.45
C LEU A 80 -1.66 -13.85 -9.28
N THR A 81 -1.28 -12.74 -9.93
CA THR A 81 -0.09 -12.66 -10.78
C THR A 81 1.08 -11.99 -10.09
N THR A 82 0.78 -11.08 -9.18
CA THR A 82 1.80 -10.27 -8.49
C THR A 82 1.35 -9.93 -7.07
N ILE A 83 2.31 -9.97 -6.14
CA ILE A 83 2.23 -9.40 -4.81
C ILE A 83 3.20 -8.22 -4.79
N TYR A 84 2.73 -7.02 -4.53
CA TYR A 84 3.56 -5.82 -4.39
C TYR A 84 3.63 -5.43 -2.92
N ILE A 85 4.85 -5.27 -2.40
CA ILE A 85 5.12 -4.79 -1.05
C ILE A 85 5.47 -3.31 -1.11
N SER A 86 4.63 -2.50 -0.51
CA SER A 86 4.71 -1.04 -0.59
C SER A 86 5.66 -0.42 0.43
N HIS A 87 5.95 -1.13 1.54
CA HIS A 87 6.78 -0.65 2.63
C HIS A 87 7.63 -1.77 3.23
N GLY A 88 8.75 -1.42 3.86
CA GLY A 88 9.75 -2.36 4.39
C GLY A 88 9.53 -2.81 5.83
N ASP A 89 8.47 -2.38 6.52
CA ASP A 89 8.17 -2.88 7.85
C ASP A 89 7.49 -4.25 7.81
N PRO A 90 7.70 -5.08 8.86
CA PRO A 90 7.29 -6.48 8.91
C PRO A 90 5.82 -6.74 8.67
N ASP A 91 4.96 -5.83 9.10
CA ASP A 91 3.51 -5.93 8.97
C ASP A 91 3.02 -5.79 7.51
N TYR A 92 3.89 -5.35 6.61
CA TYR A 92 3.63 -5.32 5.17
C TYR A 92 4.08 -6.60 4.46
N TYR A 93 5.05 -7.39 5.00
CA TYR A 93 5.64 -8.47 4.24
C TYR A 93 5.85 -9.81 4.96
N PHE A 94 5.72 -9.93 6.29
CA PHE A 94 5.92 -11.20 6.99
C PHE A 94 4.94 -12.29 6.54
N GLY A 95 3.71 -11.92 6.13
CA GLY A 95 2.74 -12.85 5.56
C GLY A 95 3.10 -13.44 4.19
N LEU A 96 4.20 -12.99 3.56
CA LEU A 96 4.66 -13.51 2.27
C LEU A 96 4.95 -14.99 2.29
N ASP A 97 5.41 -15.56 3.41
CA ASP A 97 5.63 -17.00 3.54
C ASP A 97 4.34 -17.79 3.24
N THR A 98 3.25 -17.42 3.88
CA THR A 98 1.93 -18.02 3.68
C THR A 98 1.38 -17.79 2.27
N LEU A 99 1.49 -16.55 1.77
CA LEU A 99 0.97 -16.19 0.46
C LEU A 99 1.73 -16.86 -0.69
N THR A 100 3.06 -16.93 -0.62
CA THR A 100 3.86 -17.58 -1.67
C THR A 100 3.72 -19.10 -1.66
N ALA A 101 3.48 -19.71 -0.49
CA ALA A 101 3.14 -21.12 -0.40
C ALA A 101 1.78 -21.42 -1.08
N ALA A 102 0.80 -20.53 -0.93
CA ALA A 102 -0.52 -20.68 -1.54
C ALA A 102 -0.55 -20.32 -3.04
N PHE A 103 0.28 -19.36 -3.46
CA PHE A 103 0.33 -18.82 -4.83
C PHE A 103 1.77 -18.79 -5.38
N PRO A 104 2.40 -19.95 -5.62
CA PRO A 104 3.84 -20.04 -5.96
C PRO A 104 4.19 -19.44 -7.33
N LYS A 105 3.21 -19.14 -8.17
CA LYS A 105 3.41 -18.50 -9.48
C LYS A 105 3.33 -16.97 -9.43
N ALA A 106 2.85 -16.40 -8.32
CA ALA A 106 2.80 -14.95 -8.15
C ALA A 106 4.21 -14.38 -7.98
N ARG A 107 4.51 -13.30 -8.69
CA ARG A 107 5.76 -12.56 -8.51
C ARG A 107 5.66 -11.70 -7.26
N VAL A 108 6.68 -11.70 -6.43
CA VAL A 108 6.77 -10.82 -5.26
C VAL A 108 7.70 -9.67 -5.59
N LEU A 109 7.19 -8.46 -5.61
CA LEU A 109 7.89 -7.25 -6.05
C LEU A 109 7.81 -6.15 -4.99
N ALA A 110 8.85 -5.31 -4.93
CA ALA A 110 8.88 -4.07 -4.18
C ALA A 110 9.80 -3.05 -4.88
N SER A 111 9.79 -1.80 -4.44
CA SER A 111 10.77 -0.80 -4.91
C SER A 111 12.19 -1.20 -4.46
N GLN A 112 13.22 -0.67 -5.12
CA GLN A 112 14.61 -0.90 -4.70
C GLN A 112 14.81 -0.46 -3.24
N ALA A 113 14.32 0.73 -2.86
CA ALA A 113 14.45 1.24 -1.51
C ALA A 113 13.78 0.34 -0.46
N THR A 114 12.59 -0.19 -0.78
CA THR A 114 11.88 -1.15 0.09
C THR A 114 12.65 -2.47 0.23
N VAL A 115 13.21 -2.99 -0.87
CA VAL A 115 14.03 -4.22 -0.86
C VAL A 115 15.28 -4.02 -0.01
N ASP A 116 15.96 -2.88 -0.17
CA ASP A 116 17.16 -2.54 0.59
C ASP A 116 16.84 -2.42 2.09
N HIS A 117 15.75 -1.74 2.45
CA HIS A 117 15.29 -1.62 3.82
C HIS A 117 14.98 -2.99 4.46
N ILE A 118 14.20 -3.83 3.78
CA ILE A 118 13.91 -5.19 4.25
C ILE A 118 15.21 -5.98 4.45
N THR A 119 16.09 -5.96 3.46
CA THR A 119 17.35 -6.72 3.52
C THR A 119 18.23 -6.30 4.70
N GLN A 120 18.24 -5.02 5.04
CA GLN A 120 19.03 -4.49 6.14
C GLN A 120 18.42 -4.76 7.52
N THR A 121 17.09 -4.88 7.62
CA THR A 121 16.40 -4.85 8.91
C THR A 121 15.70 -6.15 9.28
N VAL A 122 15.50 -7.09 8.34
CA VAL A 122 14.65 -8.28 8.52
C VAL A 122 15.06 -9.13 9.73
N ASP A 123 16.35 -9.35 9.95
CA ASP A 123 16.81 -10.19 11.07
C ASP A 123 16.53 -9.52 12.43
N ALA A 124 16.81 -8.22 12.54
CA ALA A 124 16.54 -7.43 13.75
C ALA A 124 15.02 -7.33 14.02
N LYS A 125 14.23 -7.09 12.98
CA LYS A 125 12.76 -7.04 13.08
C LYS A 125 12.18 -8.40 13.48
N LEU A 126 12.68 -9.50 12.92
CA LEU A 126 12.25 -10.86 13.31
C LEU A 126 12.63 -11.19 14.77
N ALA A 127 13.83 -10.81 15.20
CA ALA A 127 14.26 -11.02 16.58
C ALA A 127 13.40 -10.22 17.58
N PHE A 128 12.98 -9.00 17.22
CA PHE A 128 12.14 -8.14 18.07
C PHE A 128 10.68 -8.57 18.09
N TRP A 129 10.08 -8.85 16.94
CA TRP A 129 8.66 -9.13 16.81
C TRP A 129 8.31 -10.61 16.99
N GLY A 130 9.19 -11.53 16.56
CA GLY A 130 8.93 -12.98 16.61
C GLY A 130 8.41 -13.48 17.95
N PRO A 131 9.05 -13.15 19.10
CA PRO A 131 8.55 -13.56 20.42
C PRO A 131 7.16 -13.01 20.78
N LYS A 132 6.75 -11.90 20.18
CA LYS A 132 5.45 -11.25 20.42
C LYS A 132 4.34 -11.82 19.53
N MET A 133 4.71 -12.37 18.37
CA MET A 133 3.79 -12.96 17.40
C MET A 133 3.36 -14.38 17.78
N GLY A 134 4.13 -15.09 18.60
CA GLY A 134 3.80 -16.46 18.99
C GLY A 134 3.67 -17.41 17.80
N ALA A 135 2.52 -18.06 17.64
CA ALA A 135 2.26 -18.99 16.54
C ALA A 135 2.09 -18.32 15.16
N ASP A 136 1.92 -17.01 15.13
CA ASP A 136 1.73 -16.22 13.91
C ASP A 136 3.05 -15.78 13.25
N VAL A 137 4.20 -16.09 13.86
CA VAL A 137 5.51 -15.81 13.29
C VAL A 137 5.69 -16.56 11.96
N PRO A 138 6.25 -15.92 10.90
CA PRO A 138 6.54 -16.63 9.64
C PRO A 138 7.60 -17.72 9.85
N ALA A 139 7.47 -18.87 9.17
CA ALA A 139 8.46 -19.91 9.22
C ALA A 139 9.77 -19.52 8.48
N LYS A 140 9.64 -18.61 7.50
CA LYS A 140 10.76 -17.97 6.80
C LYS A 140 10.38 -16.57 6.36
N THR A 141 11.37 -15.69 6.27
CA THR A 141 11.21 -14.37 5.70
C THR A 141 11.48 -14.38 4.20
N ILE A 142 10.72 -13.61 3.42
CA ILE A 142 10.86 -13.51 1.97
C ILE A 142 11.17 -12.07 1.61
N VAL A 143 12.31 -11.87 0.96
CA VAL A 143 12.70 -10.58 0.41
C VAL A 143 12.12 -10.47 -1.01
N PRO A 144 11.34 -9.43 -1.33
CA PRO A 144 10.81 -9.21 -2.67
C PRO A 144 11.89 -9.01 -3.73
N GLN A 145 11.57 -9.29 -4.99
CA GLN A 145 12.38 -8.89 -6.12
C GLN A 145 12.16 -7.40 -6.42
N VAL A 146 13.18 -6.74 -6.96
CA VAL A 146 13.10 -5.33 -7.32
C VAL A 146 12.17 -5.12 -8.51
N LEU A 147 11.19 -4.23 -8.34
CA LEU A 147 10.34 -3.74 -9.43
C LEU A 147 11.19 -2.95 -10.42
N LYS A 148 11.15 -3.32 -11.70
CA LYS A 148 11.79 -2.54 -12.77
C LYS A 148 10.87 -1.38 -13.18
N GLY A 149 11.35 -0.15 -13.00
CA GLY A 149 10.58 1.05 -13.27
C GLY A 149 9.66 1.45 -12.10
N ASP A 150 8.58 2.15 -12.40
CA ASP A 150 7.67 2.78 -11.44
C ASP A 150 6.25 2.20 -11.44
N SER A 151 6.00 1.09 -12.11
CA SER A 151 4.63 0.63 -12.29
C SER A 151 4.49 -0.86 -12.52
N LEU A 152 3.32 -1.37 -12.11
CA LEU A 152 2.80 -2.69 -12.43
C LEU A 152 1.71 -2.55 -13.50
N MET A 153 1.51 -3.60 -14.29
CA MET A 153 0.41 -3.66 -15.25
C MET A 153 -0.57 -4.77 -14.86
N LEU A 154 -1.85 -4.46 -14.86
CA LEU A 154 -2.94 -5.40 -14.65
C LEU A 154 -3.97 -5.21 -15.77
N GLU A 155 -4.03 -6.16 -16.70
CA GLU A 155 -4.98 -6.18 -17.84
C GLU A 155 -5.07 -4.83 -18.58
N GLY A 156 -3.90 -4.23 -18.87
CA GLY A 156 -3.82 -2.94 -19.56
C GLY A 156 -3.94 -1.70 -18.66
N HIS A 157 -4.29 -1.86 -17.40
CA HIS A 157 -4.30 -0.77 -16.43
C HIS A 157 -2.95 -0.61 -15.74
N LYS A 158 -2.50 0.65 -15.61
CA LYS A 158 -1.28 1.00 -14.88
C LYS A 158 -1.59 1.14 -13.38
N LEU A 159 -0.80 0.46 -12.53
CA LEU A 159 -0.72 0.67 -11.10
C LEU A 159 0.64 1.34 -10.86
N GLN A 160 0.65 2.64 -10.62
CA GLN A 160 1.86 3.44 -10.53
C GLN A 160 2.33 3.55 -9.08
N VAL A 161 3.61 3.26 -8.82
CA VAL A 161 4.25 3.48 -7.53
C VAL A 161 4.74 4.92 -7.49
N ILE A 162 4.26 5.68 -6.51
CA ILE A 162 4.58 7.09 -6.32
C ILE A 162 5.49 7.25 -5.09
N GLY A 163 6.44 8.19 -5.16
CA GLY A 163 7.36 8.52 -4.06
C GLY A 163 8.76 7.96 -4.21
N LEU A 164 9.06 7.23 -5.30
CA LEU A 164 10.36 6.56 -5.51
C LEU A 164 11.54 7.53 -5.68
N ASP A 165 11.27 8.73 -6.15
CA ASP A 165 12.21 9.83 -6.36
C ASP A 165 12.19 10.87 -5.22
N GLY A 166 11.37 10.61 -4.19
CA GLY A 166 11.26 11.44 -3.00
C GLY A 166 12.43 11.27 -2.03
N ARG A 167 12.39 12.01 -0.93
CA ARG A 167 13.40 11.93 0.15
C ARG A 167 13.21 10.70 1.05
N GLN A 168 12.06 10.07 0.98
CA GLN A 168 11.73 8.83 1.69
C GLN A 168 11.24 7.78 0.68
N PRO A 169 12.11 7.26 -0.20
CA PRO A 169 11.71 6.39 -1.31
C PRO A 169 11.21 5.00 -0.86
N ASP A 170 11.48 4.61 0.38
CA ASP A 170 10.95 3.43 1.06
C ASP A 170 9.51 3.62 1.58
N ARG A 171 8.99 4.85 1.60
CA ARG A 171 7.64 5.23 2.03
C ARG A 171 6.76 5.58 0.82
N SER A 172 6.73 4.68 -0.15
CA SER A 172 5.94 4.83 -1.39
C SER A 172 4.48 4.39 -1.20
N PHE A 173 3.64 4.71 -2.19
CA PHE A 173 2.26 4.23 -2.28
C PHE A 173 1.89 3.92 -3.73
N VAL A 174 0.77 3.23 -3.95
CA VAL A 174 0.29 2.85 -5.29
C VAL A 174 -0.88 3.73 -5.70
N TRP A 175 -0.74 4.42 -6.84
CA TRP A 175 -1.78 5.18 -7.53
C TRP A 175 -2.34 4.37 -8.70
N ILE A 176 -3.66 4.23 -8.79
CA ILE A 176 -4.37 3.53 -9.85
C ILE A 176 -5.23 4.54 -10.63
N PRO A 177 -4.69 5.16 -11.70
CA PRO A 177 -5.36 6.25 -12.41
C PRO A 177 -6.74 5.89 -12.96
N SER A 178 -6.90 4.66 -13.48
CA SER A 178 -8.15 4.21 -14.14
C SER A 178 -9.37 4.21 -13.22
N ILE A 179 -9.17 4.06 -11.92
CA ILE A 179 -10.23 4.08 -10.89
C ILE A 179 -10.01 5.17 -9.84
N LYS A 180 -9.04 6.06 -10.07
CA LYS A 180 -8.66 7.16 -9.16
C LYS A 180 -8.51 6.69 -7.72
N ALA A 181 -7.75 5.60 -7.51
CA ALA A 181 -7.54 5.01 -6.19
C ALA A 181 -6.08 5.12 -5.74
N VAL A 182 -5.90 5.40 -4.44
CA VAL A 182 -4.63 5.30 -3.71
C VAL A 182 -4.73 4.13 -2.75
N VAL A 183 -3.75 3.21 -2.81
CA VAL A 183 -3.69 2.02 -1.95
C VAL A 183 -2.24 1.74 -1.55
N GLY A 184 -2.05 1.01 -0.45
CA GLY A 184 -0.71 0.66 0.05
C GLY A 184 0.06 1.85 0.61
N GLY A 185 1.21 1.57 1.18
CA GLY A 185 2.09 2.54 1.83
C GLY A 185 1.71 2.84 3.27
N VAL A 186 2.74 3.14 4.06
CA VAL A 186 2.62 3.47 5.49
C VAL A 186 2.19 4.93 5.72
N VAL A 187 2.10 5.71 4.63
CA VAL A 187 1.99 7.18 4.72
C VAL A 187 0.63 7.70 5.18
N VAL A 188 -0.43 6.91 5.08
CA VAL A 188 -1.78 7.32 5.50
C VAL A 188 -2.31 6.38 6.59
N ALA A 189 -2.74 6.98 7.70
CA ALA A 189 -3.37 6.30 8.82
C ALA A 189 -4.77 6.88 9.09
N GLN A 190 -5.61 6.11 9.81
CA GLN A 190 -6.94 6.57 10.22
C GLN A 190 -7.36 5.93 11.55
N ASN A 191 -7.88 6.74 12.47
CA ASN A 191 -8.44 6.32 13.78
C ASN A 191 -7.46 5.55 14.68
N ILE A 192 -6.17 5.77 14.52
CA ILE A 192 -5.10 5.17 15.34
C ILE A 192 -4.10 6.23 15.79
N HIS A 193 -3.37 5.96 16.85
CA HIS A 193 -2.13 6.66 17.13
C HIS A 193 -1.09 6.25 16.08
N VAL A 194 -0.59 7.25 15.34
CA VAL A 194 0.31 7.01 14.19
C VAL A 194 1.69 6.61 14.70
N TRP A 195 2.29 5.62 14.04
CA TRP A 195 3.65 5.19 14.32
C TRP A 195 4.66 6.25 13.85
N MET A 196 5.35 6.89 14.82
CA MET A 196 6.30 7.97 14.56
C MET A 196 7.76 7.56 14.77
N ALA A 197 8.01 6.32 15.24
CA ALA A 197 9.35 5.88 15.64
C ALA A 197 10.35 5.81 14.48
N ASP A 198 9.90 5.55 13.26
CA ASP A 198 10.77 5.45 12.07
C ASP A 198 11.07 6.82 11.43
N THR A 199 10.39 7.88 11.88
CA THR A 199 10.56 9.25 11.38
C THR A 199 10.94 10.17 12.53
N GLN A 200 12.23 10.16 12.91
CA GLN A 200 12.68 10.76 14.18
C GLN A 200 13.16 12.24 14.06
N THR A 201 13.09 12.82 12.86
CA THR A 201 13.62 14.16 12.62
C THR A 201 12.55 15.12 12.11
N PRO A 202 12.64 16.43 12.40
CA PRO A 202 11.73 17.42 11.81
C PRO A 202 11.72 17.38 10.27
N GLN A 203 12.86 17.04 9.64
CA GLN A 203 12.94 16.92 8.20
C GLN A 203 12.14 15.70 7.69
N SER A 204 12.24 14.53 8.36
CA SER A 204 11.45 13.35 7.97
C SER A 204 9.94 13.58 8.11
N HIS A 205 9.50 14.35 9.09
CA HIS A 205 8.10 14.76 9.23
C HIS A 205 7.67 15.73 8.12
N ALA A 206 8.53 16.70 7.78
CA ALA A 206 8.26 17.61 6.65
C ALA A 206 8.18 16.86 5.31
N ASP A 207 9.05 15.89 5.08
CA ASP A 207 9.03 15.04 3.89
C ASP A 207 7.77 14.15 3.85
N TRP A 208 7.33 13.63 5.00
CA TRP A 208 6.06 12.89 5.09
C TRP A 208 4.84 13.78 4.78
N LEU A 209 4.79 15.00 5.34
CA LEU A 209 3.74 15.98 5.02
C LEU A 209 3.72 16.32 3.52
N ALA A 210 4.88 16.43 2.87
CA ALA A 210 4.96 16.65 1.42
C ALA A 210 4.40 15.45 0.63
N THR A 211 4.66 14.22 1.08
CA THR A 211 4.08 13.01 0.48
C THR A 211 2.55 13.01 0.61
N LEU A 212 2.00 13.36 1.77
CA LEU A 212 0.55 13.51 1.98
C LEU A 212 -0.06 14.55 1.04
N GLN A 213 0.61 15.69 0.86
CA GLN A 213 0.18 16.73 -0.09
C GLN A 213 0.19 16.22 -1.54
N SER A 214 1.13 15.37 -1.91
CA SER A 214 1.16 14.76 -3.25
C SER A 214 -0.06 13.88 -3.50
N ILE A 215 -0.54 13.15 -2.48
CA ILE A 215 -1.79 12.37 -2.57
C ILE A 215 -3.00 13.29 -2.81
N GLU A 216 -3.09 14.42 -2.11
CA GLU A 216 -4.17 15.40 -2.33
C GLU A 216 -4.19 15.92 -3.77
N THR A 217 -3.00 16.14 -4.35
CA THR A 217 -2.85 16.62 -5.73
C THR A 217 -3.39 15.63 -6.76
N LEU A 218 -3.31 14.32 -6.49
CA LEU A 218 -3.87 13.26 -7.35
C LEU A 218 -5.40 13.25 -7.35
N LYS A 219 -6.05 13.89 -6.36
CA LYS A 219 -7.51 13.92 -6.20
C LYS A 219 -8.16 12.55 -6.27
N PRO A 220 -7.74 11.58 -5.44
CA PRO A 220 -8.29 10.23 -5.47
C PRO A 220 -9.78 10.24 -5.11
N GLN A 221 -10.54 9.35 -5.75
CA GLN A 221 -11.94 9.07 -5.41
C GLN A 221 -12.04 7.96 -4.34
N THR A 222 -11.01 7.11 -4.27
CA THR A 222 -10.90 6.07 -3.26
C THR A 222 -9.49 6.12 -2.66
N LEU A 223 -9.43 6.10 -1.34
CA LEU A 223 -8.18 5.99 -0.60
C LEU A 223 -8.30 4.86 0.41
N VAL A 224 -7.31 3.97 0.44
CA VAL A 224 -7.17 2.92 1.45
C VAL A 224 -5.97 3.27 2.32
N PRO A 225 -6.16 3.67 3.59
CA PRO A 225 -5.04 3.89 4.50
C PRO A 225 -4.23 2.61 4.70
N GLY A 226 -2.92 2.74 4.89
CA GLY A 226 -2.06 1.59 5.22
C GLY A 226 -2.45 0.95 6.56
N HIS A 227 -2.77 1.80 7.53
CA HIS A 227 -3.27 1.37 8.85
C HIS A 227 -4.54 2.12 9.21
N TYR A 228 -5.55 1.41 9.69
CA TYR A 228 -6.76 2.06 10.21
C TYR A 228 -7.57 1.14 11.13
N LEU A 229 -8.37 1.76 12.00
CA LEU A 229 -9.40 1.08 12.78
C LEU A 229 -10.79 1.61 12.44
N GLY A 230 -11.81 0.77 12.64
CA GLY A 230 -13.20 1.10 12.36
C GLY A 230 -13.52 1.19 10.87
N GLU A 231 -14.59 1.92 10.54
CA GLU A 231 -15.00 2.10 9.15
C GLU A 231 -14.03 3.02 8.40
N ARG A 232 -13.61 2.56 7.24
CA ARG A 232 -12.73 3.32 6.36
C ARG A 232 -13.49 4.45 5.67
N THR A 233 -13.01 5.69 5.85
CA THR A 233 -13.48 6.80 5.02
C THR A 233 -12.94 6.65 3.60
N ARG A 234 -13.78 6.96 2.60
CA ARG A 234 -13.35 6.91 1.18
C ARG A 234 -12.77 8.23 0.69
N SER A 235 -12.61 9.20 1.58
CA SER A 235 -12.22 10.56 1.27
C SER A 235 -10.78 10.87 1.68
N LEU A 236 -10.31 12.07 1.34
CA LEU A 236 -9.03 12.62 1.80
C LEU A 236 -8.98 12.90 3.32
N ALA A 237 -10.05 12.64 4.07
CA ALA A 237 -10.07 12.88 5.51
C ALA A 237 -8.97 12.12 6.26
N ALA A 238 -8.61 10.91 5.81
CA ALA A 238 -7.50 10.16 6.40
C ALA A 238 -6.13 10.82 6.14
N VAL A 239 -5.95 11.45 4.97
CA VAL A 239 -4.73 12.22 4.65
C VAL A 239 -4.63 13.42 5.58
N GLN A 240 -5.72 14.18 5.73
CA GLN A 240 -5.77 15.33 6.62
C GLN A 240 -5.54 14.91 8.08
N PHE A 241 -6.21 13.83 8.54
CA PHE A 241 -6.00 13.27 9.88
C PHE A 241 -4.53 12.97 10.14
N THR A 242 -3.85 12.28 9.20
CA THR A 242 -2.44 11.92 9.36
C THR A 242 -1.56 13.17 9.44
N ALA A 243 -1.80 14.15 8.55
CA ALA A 243 -1.06 15.41 8.56
C ALA A 243 -1.24 16.19 9.87
N ASP A 244 -2.46 16.24 10.39
CA ASP A 244 -2.75 16.94 11.65
C ASP A 244 -2.16 16.19 12.85
N TYR A 245 -2.14 14.85 12.81
CA TYR A 245 -1.51 14.05 13.85
C TYR A 245 0.01 14.28 13.90
N ILE A 246 0.70 14.30 12.75
CA ILE A 246 2.15 14.59 12.68
C ILE A 246 2.44 15.95 13.31
N ARG A 247 1.72 17.01 12.92
CA ARG A 247 1.89 18.36 13.48
C ARG A 247 1.63 18.41 14.98
N ALA A 248 0.59 17.70 15.43
CA ALA A 248 0.24 17.61 16.84
C ALA A 248 1.32 16.89 17.64
N PHE A 249 1.86 15.80 17.10
CA PHE A 249 2.95 15.06 17.74
C PHE A 249 4.20 15.91 17.89
N ASP A 250 4.59 16.68 16.87
CA ASP A 250 5.70 17.61 16.92
C ASP A 250 5.50 18.71 17.97
N GLU A 251 4.31 19.31 17.98
CA GLU A 251 3.95 20.36 18.92
C GLU A 251 4.02 19.85 20.37
N GLU A 252 3.44 18.69 20.66
CA GLU A 252 3.42 18.13 22.00
C GLU A 252 4.79 17.56 22.41
N THR A 253 5.58 17.03 21.47
CA THR A 253 6.96 16.58 21.71
C THR A 253 7.83 17.75 22.16
N ALA A 254 7.69 18.92 21.56
CA ALA A 254 8.45 20.12 21.94
C ALA A 254 8.13 20.63 23.37
N LYS A 255 6.90 20.40 23.85
CA LYS A 255 6.43 20.84 25.18
C LYS A 255 6.68 19.80 26.26
N ALA A 256 6.60 18.51 25.93
CA ALA A 256 6.70 17.43 26.89
C ALA A 256 8.12 17.27 27.42
N LYS A 257 8.26 17.11 28.74
CA LYS A 257 9.57 16.87 29.38
C LYS A 257 10.10 15.45 29.18
N ASP A 258 9.17 14.46 29.04
CA ASP A 258 9.48 13.04 28.94
C ASP A 258 8.37 12.32 28.10
N SER A 259 8.55 11.02 27.85
CA SER A 259 7.58 10.22 27.09
C SER A 259 6.22 10.13 27.80
N VAL A 260 6.19 10.07 29.13
CA VAL A 260 4.94 9.98 29.92
C VAL A 260 4.09 11.24 29.70
N ALA A 261 4.73 12.42 29.75
CA ALA A 261 4.05 13.69 29.49
C ALA A 261 3.55 13.78 28.04
N LEU A 262 4.33 13.32 27.06
CA LEU A 262 3.96 13.29 25.65
C LEU A 262 2.76 12.37 25.41
N ILE A 263 2.79 11.14 25.93
CA ILE A 263 1.67 10.19 25.83
C ILE A 263 0.40 10.79 26.41
N ALA A 264 0.47 11.38 27.61
CA ALA A 264 -0.69 12.01 28.24
C ALA A 264 -1.27 13.18 27.40
N ALA A 265 -0.41 14.01 26.82
CA ALA A 265 -0.83 15.11 25.96
C ALA A 265 -1.51 14.61 24.67
N MET A 266 -0.94 13.61 24.00
CA MET A 266 -1.51 13.04 22.78
C MET A 266 -2.83 12.30 23.06
N LYS A 267 -2.94 11.53 24.15
CA LYS A 267 -4.20 10.89 24.56
C LYS A 267 -5.27 11.90 24.93
N LYS A 268 -4.92 13.04 25.52
CA LYS A 268 -5.85 14.14 25.78
C LYS A 268 -6.35 14.77 24.47
N ARG A 269 -5.48 14.95 23.48
CA ARG A 269 -5.82 15.54 22.19
C ARG A 269 -6.62 14.58 21.30
N TYR A 270 -6.36 13.28 21.42
CA TYR A 270 -6.98 12.20 20.65
C TYR A 270 -7.47 11.05 21.57
N PRO A 271 -8.55 11.26 22.32
CA PRO A 271 -8.95 10.33 23.39
C PRO A 271 -9.58 9.02 22.89
N THR A 272 -9.89 8.90 21.62
CA THR A 272 -10.61 7.77 21.03
C THR A 272 -9.79 6.96 20.02
N LEU A 273 -8.53 7.33 19.79
CA LEU A 273 -7.68 6.59 18.86
C LEU A 273 -7.24 5.26 19.46
N GLY A 274 -7.19 4.23 18.62
CA GLY A 274 -6.56 2.95 18.96
C GLY A 274 -5.04 2.99 18.79
N GLU A 275 -4.39 1.82 18.90
CA GLU A 275 -2.93 1.66 18.75
C GLU A 275 -2.13 2.47 19.79
N GLU A 276 -2.54 2.42 21.06
CA GLU A 276 -1.82 3.10 22.15
C GLU A 276 -0.37 2.65 22.26
N SER A 277 -0.07 1.39 21.94
CA SER A 277 1.31 0.84 21.91
C SER A 277 2.20 1.56 20.89
N SER A 278 1.65 1.96 19.75
CA SER A 278 2.34 2.76 18.74
C SER A 278 2.72 4.15 19.28
N LEU A 279 1.81 4.79 20.03
CA LEU A 279 2.09 6.06 20.70
C LEU A 279 3.16 5.90 21.78
N GLU A 280 3.05 4.87 22.62
CA GLU A 280 3.99 4.65 23.73
C GLU A 280 5.42 4.44 23.24
N LEU A 281 5.60 3.62 22.20
CA LEU A 281 6.92 3.40 21.62
C LEU A 281 7.44 4.66 20.92
N SER A 282 6.61 5.28 20.10
CA SER A 282 6.97 6.52 19.40
C SER A 282 7.37 7.65 20.36
N ALA A 283 6.66 7.79 21.48
CA ALA A 283 6.97 8.81 22.49
C ALA A 283 8.32 8.56 23.17
N LYS A 284 8.64 7.28 23.51
CA LYS A 284 9.94 6.92 24.10
C LYS A 284 11.08 7.21 23.14
N VAL A 285 10.91 6.87 21.86
CA VAL A 285 11.90 7.16 20.82
C VAL A 285 12.08 8.66 20.65
N ALA A 286 10.99 9.42 20.50
CA ALA A 286 11.02 10.87 20.31
C ALA A 286 11.65 11.63 21.51
N LYS A 287 11.58 11.06 22.73
CA LYS A 287 12.19 11.65 23.93
C LYS A 287 13.59 11.08 24.24
N GLY A 288 14.15 10.23 23.36
CA GLY A 288 15.48 9.63 23.53
C GLY A 288 15.55 8.60 24.67
N GLU A 289 14.41 8.09 25.14
CA GLU A 289 14.31 7.09 26.20
C GLU A 289 14.42 5.65 25.67
N MET A 290 14.34 5.50 24.34
CA MET A 290 14.49 4.25 23.61
C MET A 290 15.18 4.50 22.28
N GLN A 291 16.08 3.61 21.89
CA GLN A 291 16.62 3.56 20.53
C GLN A 291 15.76 2.63 19.66
N TRP A 292 15.56 3.05 18.45
CA TRP A 292 14.76 2.31 17.46
C TRP A 292 15.50 2.21 16.13
#